data_e9aba177bb27bf2a7e055c8ee1ba74c9
#
_entry.id   e9aba177bb27bf2a7e055c8ee1ba74c9
#
_cell.length_a   1.000
_cell.length_b   1.000
_cell.length_c   1.000
_cell.angle_alpha   90.00
_cell.angle_beta   90.00
_cell.angle_gamma   90.00
#
_symmetry.space_group_name_H-M   'P 1'
#
loop_
_entity.id
_entity.type
_entity.pdbx_description
1 polymer ?
#
loop_
_entity_poly.entity_id
_entity_poly.type
_entity_poly.pdbx_seq_one_letter_code
_entity_poly.pdbx_strand_id
1 'polypeptide(L)'
;FPALNARPKELLDEWLAALTAQIDAARRADPGRKVGPFAVNQIVHHSNDRLDHDVALCVKHKVPMIITSLRAPGDVVKEVHGYGGIVFHDVINVRHAQKALEAGVDGLILVAAGAGGHAGTLSPFVLVSEVRRFWDGPIALSGAMTNGAQILAAQAMGADLAYMGTRFIPTPEAKAVHADK
;
A
#
# COMPACT_ATOMS: atom_id res chain seq x y z
N PHE A 1 2.74 1.86 7.82
CA PHE A 1 2.18 3.22 7.57
C PHE A 1 3.08 4.30 8.17
N PRO A 2 4.33 4.54 7.65
CA PRO A 2 5.24 5.50 8.27
C PRO A 2 4.67 6.93 8.32
N ALA A 3 4.05 7.42 7.26
CA ALA A 3 3.48 8.75 7.22
C ALA A 3 2.44 8.99 8.34
N LEU A 4 1.52 8.06 8.55
CA LEU A 4 0.48 8.18 9.59
C LEU A 4 1.03 8.06 11.01
N ASN A 5 2.11 7.30 11.20
CA ASN A 5 2.69 6.99 12.50
C ASN A 5 3.80 7.96 12.92
N ALA A 6 4.38 8.71 11.99
CA ALA A 6 5.35 9.75 12.30
C ALA A 6 4.65 10.92 13.01
N ARG A 7 4.83 11.02 14.33
CA ARG A 7 4.27 12.08 15.18
C ARG A 7 5.35 12.54 16.16
N PRO A 8 5.85 13.78 16.01
CA PRO A 8 5.47 14.80 15.02
C PRO A 8 5.84 14.43 13.59
N LYS A 9 5.27 15.14 12.60
CA LYS A 9 5.40 14.81 11.17
C LYS A 9 6.83 14.88 10.64
N GLU A 10 7.67 15.67 11.29
CA GLU A 10 9.10 15.85 10.98
C GLU A 10 9.89 14.52 11.10
N LEU A 11 9.45 13.62 11.97
CA LEU A 11 10.05 12.29 12.10
C LEU A 11 9.97 11.45 10.84
N LEU A 12 9.07 11.79 9.89
CA LEU A 12 8.95 11.03 8.64
C LEU A 12 10.22 11.09 7.82
N ASP A 13 10.90 12.22 7.76
CA ASP A 13 12.16 12.40 7.04
C ASP A 13 13.25 11.45 7.57
N GLU A 14 13.43 11.40 8.89
CA GLU A 14 14.37 10.49 9.54
C GLU A 14 14.02 9.01 9.31
N TRP A 15 12.75 8.67 9.40
CA TRP A 15 12.30 7.29 9.21
C TRP A 15 12.47 6.82 7.77
N LEU A 16 12.21 7.67 6.77
CA LEU A 16 12.44 7.32 5.38
C LEU A 16 13.93 7.13 5.07
N ALA A 17 14.79 8.00 5.60
CA ALA A 17 16.23 7.85 5.51
C ALA A 17 16.72 6.53 6.14
N ALA A 18 16.24 6.23 7.36
CA ALA A 18 16.61 5.01 8.07
C ALA A 18 16.12 3.73 7.34
N LEU A 19 14.89 3.72 6.84
CA LEU A 19 14.34 2.59 6.08
C LEU A 19 15.15 2.34 4.79
N THR A 20 15.45 3.38 4.05
CA THR A 20 16.26 3.27 2.83
C THR A 20 17.64 2.71 3.14
N ALA A 21 18.31 3.25 4.15
CA ALA A 21 19.65 2.79 4.56
C ALA A 21 19.65 1.32 5.03
N GLN A 22 18.63 0.89 5.78
CA GLN A 22 18.50 -0.49 6.26
C GLN A 22 18.25 -1.48 5.11
N ILE A 23 17.39 -1.12 4.16
CA ILE A 23 17.11 -1.94 2.98
C ILE A 23 18.36 -2.08 2.12
N ASP A 24 19.09 -0.99 1.88
CA ASP A 24 20.32 -1.02 1.11
C ASP A 24 21.43 -1.79 1.83
N ALA A 25 21.51 -1.71 3.14
CA ALA A 25 22.43 -2.53 3.94
C ALA A 25 22.08 -4.02 3.83
N ALA A 26 20.80 -4.39 3.90
CA ALA A 26 20.38 -5.77 3.74
C ALA A 26 20.70 -6.34 2.34
N ARG A 27 20.51 -5.54 1.30
CA ARG A 27 20.87 -5.92 -0.08
C ARG A 27 22.37 -6.11 -0.27
N ARG A 28 23.19 -5.26 0.34
CA ARG A 28 24.65 -5.38 0.30
C ARG A 28 25.17 -6.57 1.09
N ALA A 29 24.55 -6.86 2.25
CA ALA A 29 24.96 -7.97 3.11
C ALA A 29 24.74 -9.35 2.48
N ASP A 30 23.67 -9.49 1.68
CA ASP A 30 23.36 -10.73 0.97
C ASP A 30 22.79 -10.40 -0.43
N PRO A 31 23.66 -10.28 -1.45
CA PRO A 31 23.22 -9.97 -2.82
C PRO A 31 22.31 -11.02 -3.46
N GLY A 32 22.30 -12.25 -2.95
CA GLY A 32 21.42 -13.33 -3.41
C GLY A 32 20.03 -13.27 -2.80
N ARG A 33 19.84 -12.52 -1.72
CA ARG A 33 18.58 -12.38 -1.02
C ARG A 33 17.65 -11.41 -1.74
N LYS A 34 16.44 -11.85 -2.03
CA LYS A 34 15.37 -10.96 -2.52
C LYS A 34 14.88 -10.05 -1.40
N VAL A 35 15.25 -8.79 -1.43
CA VAL A 35 14.76 -7.76 -0.51
C VAL A 35 13.73 -6.91 -1.25
N GLY A 36 12.45 -7.02 -0.85
CA GLY A 36 11.36 -6.24 -1.43
C GLY A 36 11.50 -4.74 -1.17
N PRO A 37 10.90 -3.90 -2.01
CA PRO A 37 10.79 -2.47 -1.73
C PRO A 37 9.82 -2.23 -0.57
N PHE A 38 9.93 -1.07 0.07
CA PHE A 38 8.90 -0.60 0.98
C PHE A 38 7.92 0.35 0.29
N ALA A 39 6.74 0.49 0.88
CA ALA A 39 5.73 1.44 0.43
C ALA A 39 5.35 2.40 1.55
N VAL A 40 4.90 3.60 1.16
CA VAL A 40 4.36 4.60 2.08
C VAL A 40 2.90 4.88 1.73
N ASN A 41 2.02 4.75 2.72
CA ASN A 41 0.60 5.04 2.55
C ASN A 41 0.33 6.54 2.72
N GLN A 42 -0.45 7.12 1.78
CA GLN A 42 -0.90 8.50 1.77
C GLN A 42 -2.42 8.56 1.68
N ILE A 43 -3.05 9.27 2.62
CA ILE A 43 -4.50 9.50 2.60
C ILE A 43 -4.77 10.74 1.73
N VAL A 44 -5.35 10.53 0.56
CA VAL A 44 -5.70 11.61 -0.37
C VAL A 44 -7.08 12.15 0.00
N HIS A 45 -7.11 13.07 0.95
CA HIS A 45 -8.34 13.70 1.41
C HIS A 45 -8.06 15.14 1.86
N HIS A 46 -9.04 16.03 1.67
CA HIS A 46 -8.91 17.46 2.03
C HIS A 46 -8.67 17.73 3.52
N SER A 47 -9.06 16.80 4.39
CA SER A 47 -8.78 16.89 5.84
C SER A 47 -7.37 16.43 6.22
N ASN A 48 -6.58 15.93 5.28
CA ASN A 48 -5.20 15.56 5.54
C ASN A 48 -4.29 16.77 5.25
N ASP A 49 -4.04 17.56 6.27
CA ASP A 49 -3.19 18.75 6.24
C ASP A 49 -1.69 18.44 6.08
N ARG A 50 -1.33 17.16 6.13
CA ARG A 50 0.06 16.69 5.98
C ARG A 50 0.37 16.20 4.57
N LEU A 51 -0.61 16.04 3.68
CA LEU A 51 -0.45 15.34 2.41
C LEU A 51 0.72 15.90 1.59
N ASP A 52 0.73 17.20 1.36
CA ASP A 52 1.76 17.87 0.54
C ASP A 52 3.15 17.70 1.16
N HIS A 53 3.26 17.88 2.48
CA HIS A 53 4.51 17.69 3.21
C HIS A 53 5.00 16.23 3.09
N ASP A 54 4.13 15.27 3.34
CA ASP A 54 4.50 13.86 3.36
C ASP A 54 4.83 13.35 1.94
N VAL A 55 4.12 13.82 0.92
CA VAL A 55 4.43 13.51 -0.50
C VAL A 55 5.77 14.12 -0.91
N ALA A 56 6.05 15.37 -0.54
CA ALA A 56 7.34 16.00 -0.82
C ALA A 56 8.53 15.22 -0.21
N LEU A 57 8.37 14.68 1.00
CA LEU A 57 9.37 13.80 1.60
C LEU A 57 9.50 12.46 0.86
N CYS A 58 8.39 11.88 0.41
CA CYS A 58 8.43 10.66 -0.41
C CYS A 58 9.18 10.90 -1.73
N VAL A 59 9.00 12.04 -2.37
CA VAL A 59 9.73 12.45 -3.57
C VAL A 59 11.22 12.64 -3.26
N LYS A 60 11.55 13.38 -2.19
CA LYS A 60 12.94 13.59 -1.72
C LYS A 60 13.69 12.28 -1.55
N HIS A 61 13.07 11.29 -0.90
CA HIS A 61 13.67 9.98 -0.63
C HIS A 61 13.45 8.96 -1.76
N LYS A 62 12.82 9.34 -2.86
CA LYS A 62 12.49 8.46 -3.99
C LYS A 62 11.85 7.16 -3.52
N VAL A 63 10.82 7.27 -2.68
CA VAL A 63 10.13 6.10 -2.12
C VAL A 63 9.62 5.21 -3.26
N PRO A 64 9.99 3.92 -3.31
CA PRO A 64 9.74 3.08 -4.49
C PRO A 64 8.27 2.91 -4.83
N MET A 65 7.40 2.87 -3.81
CA MET A 65 5.97 2.68 -3.98
C MET A 65 5.18 3.58 -3.04
N ILE A 66 4.17 4.25 -3.56
CA ILE A 66 3.18 4.96 -2.76
C ILE A 66 1.85 4.21 -2.82
N ILE A 67 1.22 4.03 -1.67
CA ILE A 67 -0.14 3.52 -1.57
C ILE A 67 -1.05 4.69 -1.25
N THR A 68 -2.05 4.94 -2.08
CA THR A 68 -3.01 6.02 -1.87
C THR A 68 -4.39 5.47 -1.54
N SER A 69 -5.17 6.23 -0.79
CA SER A 69 -6.52 5.86 -0.38
C SER A 69 -7.49 7.04 -0.44
N LEU A 70 -8.78 6.76 -0.50
CA LEU A 70 -9.93 7.65 -0.54
C LEU A 70 -10.17 8.30 -1.91
N ARG A 71 -9.62 9.49 -2.20
CA ARG A 71 -9.83 10.18 -3.48
C ARG A 71 -8.83 9.72 -4.53
N ALA A 72 -9.24 9.81 -5.80
CA ALA A 72 -8.35 9.56 -6.94
C ALA A 72 -7.07 10.42 -6.86
N PRO A 73 -5.88 9.81 -6.96
CA PRO A 73 -4.61 10.44 -6.56
C PRO A 73 -3.84 11.11 -7.71
N GLY A 74 -4.51 11.72 -8.70
CA GLY A 74 -3.87 12.19 -9.93
C GLY A 74 -2.63 13.08 -9.74
N ASP A 75 -2.64 14.00 -8.77
CA ASP A 75 -1.49 14.86 -8.47
C ASP A 75 -0.34 14.06 -7.83
N VAL A 76 -0.67 13.16 -6.89
CA VAL A 76 0.34 12.28 -6.27
C VAL A 76 0.98 11.35 -7.30
N VAL A 77 0.18 10.78 -8.21
CA VAL A 77 0.68 9.93 -9.31
C VAL A 77 1.71 10.69 -10.14
N LYS A 78 1.40 11.91 -10.55
CA LYS A 78 2.30 12.74 -11.37
C LYS A 78 3.65 12.99 -10.68
N GLU A 79 3.63 13.31 -9.40
CA GLU A 79 4.86 13.55 -8.63
C GLU A 79 5.69 12.27 -8.46
N VAL A 80 5.03 11.16 -8.16
CA VAL A 80 5.69 9.86 -7.94
C VAL A 80 6.29 9.34 -9.25
N HIS A 81 5.56 9.42 -10.36
CA HIS A 81 6.09 9.05 -11.68
C HIS A 81 7.27 9.93 -12.10
N GLY A 82 7.33 11.18 -11.65
CA GLY A 82 8.42 12.12 -11.94
C GLY A 82 9.80 11.62 -11.50
N TYR A 83 9.90 10.75 -10.50
CA TYR A 83 11.16 10.13 -10.07
C TYR A 83 11.24 8.61 -10.36
N GLY A 84 10.27 8.04 -11.07
CA GLY A 84 10.22 6.62 -11.41
C GLY A 84 9.65 5.70 -10.33
N GLY A 85 8.94 6.25 -9.34
CA GLY A 85 8.17 5.47 -8.37
C GLY A 85 6.85 4.97 -8.96
N ILE A 86 6.17 4.07 -8.25
CA ILE A 86 4.88 3.50 -8.65
C ILE A 86 3.81 3.82 -7.61
N VAL A 87 2.55 3.89 -8.06
CA VAL A 87 1.39 4.18 -7.19
C VAL A 87 0.38 3.06 -7.24
N PHE A 88 0.04 2.51 -6.08
CA PHE A 88 -1.12 1.65 -5.91
C PHE A 88 -2.23 2.41 -5.20
N HIS A 89 -3.49 2.08 -5.49
CA HIS A 89 -4.63 2.77 -4.88
C HIS A 89 -5.61 1.78 -4.26
N ASP A 90 -6.06 2.10 -3.04
CA ASP A 90 -7.09 1.34 -2.32
C ASP A 90 -8.46 1.55 -2.96
N VAL A 91 -9.11 0.48 -3.39
CA VAL A 91 -10.44 0.50 -4.00
C VAL A 91 -11.38 -0.54 -3.37
N ILE A 92 -12.65 -0.19 -3.24
CA ILE A 92 -13.67 -1.04 -2.61
C ILE A 92 -14.74 -1.54 -3.58
N ASN A 93 -14.74 -1.05 -4.81
CA ASN A 93 -15.70 -1.43 -5.86
C ASN A 93 -15.16 -1.11 -7.27
N VAL A 94 -15.85 -1.58 -8.28
CA VAL A 94 -15.49 -1.40 -9.71
C VAL A 94 -15.38 0.07 -10.10
N ARG A 95 -16.32 0.92 -9.66
CA ARG A 95 -16.32 2.36 -9.98
C ARG A 95 -15.07 3.05 -9.42
N HIS A 96 -14.65 2.69 -8.21
CA HIS A 96 -13.43 3.22 -7.61
C HIS A 96 -12.19 2.73 -8.37
N ALA A 97 -12.16 1.45 -8.76
CA ALA A 97 -11.08 0.90 -9.57
C ALA A 97 -10.92 1.67 -10.89
N GLN A 98 -12.01 1.87 -11.64
CA GLN A 98 -11.98 2.62 -12.90
C GLN A 98 -11.46 4.05 -12.71
N LYS A 99 -11.94 4.79 -11.70
CA LYS A 99 -11.47 6.14 -11.39
C LYS A 99 -9.99 6.20 -10.99
N ALA A 100 -9.50 5.20 -10.26
CA ALA A 100 -8.09 5.12 -9.91
C ALA A 100 -7.22 4.91 -11.17
N LEU A 101 -7.64 4.03 -12.08
CA LEU A 101 -6.95 3.79 -13.35
C LEU A 101 -6.97 5.03 -14.27
N GLU A 102 -8.10 5.75 -14.34
CA GLU A 102 -8.19 7.04 -15.03
C GLU A 102 -7.22 8.09 -14.47
N ALA A 103 -6.91 8.02 -13.17
CA ALA A 103 -5.92 8.89 -12.53
C ALA A 103 -4.46 8.43 -12.76
N GLY A 104 -4.24 7.29 -13.43
CA GLY A 104 -2.93 6.82 -13.87
C GLY A 104 -2.19 5.97 -12.84
N VAL A 105 -2.86 5.32 -11.89
CA VAL A 105 -2.19 4.42 -10.93
C VAL A 105 -1.64 3.18 -11.62
N ASP A 106 -0.56 2.62 -11.08
CA ASP A 106 0.15 1.46 -11.64
C ASP A 106 -0.44 0.13 -11.15
N GLY A 107 -1.20 0.15 -10.07
CA GLY A 107 -1.82 -1.03 -9.51
C GLY A 107 -2.97 -0.71 -8.56
N LEU A 108 -3.77 -1.73 -8.27
CA LEU A 108 -4.94 -1.61 -7.39
C LEU A 108 -4.77 -2.47 -6.15
N ILE A 109 -5.20 -1.93 -5.00
CA ILE A 109 -5.41 -2.71 -3.79
C ILE A 109 -6.92 -2.88 -3.61
N LEU A 110 -7.40 -4.11 -3.83
CA LEU A 110 -8.81 -4.43 -3.68
C LEU A 110 -9.13 -4.67 -2.21
N VAL A 111 -9.78 -3.71 -1.58
CA VAL A 111 -10.16 -3.76 -0.16
C VAL A 111 -11.53 -4.42 -0.05
N ALA A 112 -11.53 -5.74 0.01
CA ALA A 112 -12.73 -6.57 0.03
C ALA A 112 -13.34 -6.69 1.44
N ALA A 113 -14.49 -7.36 1.53
CA ALA A 113 -15.10 -7.73 2.80
C ALA A 113 -14.10 -8.51 3.67
N GLY A 114 -14.04 -8.18 4.96
CA GLY A 114 -13.09 -8.74 5.92
C GLY A 114 -11.77 -7.99 6.03
N ALA A 115 -11.52 -6.95 5.22
CA ALA A 115 -10.41 -6.04 5.44
C ALA A 115 -10.67 -5.16 6.67
N GLY A 116 -9.61 -4.71 7.35
CA GLY A 116 -9.71 -3.75 8.44
C GLY A 116 -9.92 -2.32 7.94
N GLY A 117 -10.37 -1.43 8.84
CA GLY A 117 -10.59 -0.02 8.52
C GLY A 117 -11.84 0.22 7.66
N HIS A 118 -11.74 1.13 6.70
CA HIS A 118 -12.82 1.45 5.76
C HIS A 118 -12.92 0.38 4.65
N ALA A 119 -13.33 -0.82 5.04
CA ALA A 119 -13.42 -1.96 4.14
C ALA A 119 -14.62 -1.86 3.19
N GLY A 120 -14.46 -2.46 2.02
CA GLY A 120 -15.59 -2.73 1.13
C GLY A 120 -16.48 -3.84 1.67
N THR A 121 -17.68 -3.93 1.13
CA THR A 121 -18.67 -4.97 1.47
C THR A 121 -18.69 -6.10 0.43
N LEU A 122 -17.99 -5.94 -0.68
CA LEU A 122 -17.96 -6.94 -1.75
C LEU A 122 -17.07 -8.12 -1.37
N SER A 123 -17.55 -9.31 -1.69
CA SER A 123 -16.76 -10.53 -1.60
C SER A 123 -15.47 -10.40 -2.44
N PRO A 124 -14.31 -10.90 -1.96
CA PRO A 124 -13.10 -10.93 -2.75
C PRO A 124 -13.26 -11.68 -4.08
N PHE A 125 -14.05 -12.76 -4.11
CA PHE A 125 -14.33 -13.51 -5.35
C PHE A 125 -14.99 -12.64 -6.42
N VAL A 126 -15.97 -11.82 -6.02
CA VAL A 126 -16.68 -10.92 -6.94
C VAL A 126 -15.78 -9.77 -7.34
N LEU A 127 -15.15 -9.11 -6.39
CA LEU A 127 -14.38 -7.90 -6.66
C LEU A 127 -13.18 -8.16 -7.57
N VAL A 128 -12.41 -9.23 -7.34
CA VAL A 128 -11.29 -9.61 -8.20
C VAL A 128 -11.78 -9.96 -9.60
N SER A 129 -12.81 -10.79 -9.71
CA SER A 129 -13.38 -11.21 -10.99
C SER A 129 -13.86 -10.03 -11.82
N GLU A 130 -14.60 -9.08 -11.22
CA GLU A 130 -15.11 -7.92 -11.92
C GLU A 130 -14.01 -6.95 -12.35
N VAL A 131 -12.98 -6.73 -11.52
CA VAL A 131 -11.86 -5.86 -11.87
C VAL A 131 -11.01 -6.47 -12.97
N ARG A 132 -10.78 -7.79 -12.96
CA ARG A 132 -10.03 -8.50 -14.01
C ARG A 132 -10.70 -8.46 -15.39
N ARG A 133 -11.97 -8.12 -15.50
CA ARG A 133 -12.63 -7.96 -16.80
C ARG A 133 -12.12 -6.77 -17.61
N PHE A 134 -11.47 -5.80 -16.97
CA PHE A 134 -10.99 -4.58 -17.63
C PHE A 134 -9.57 -4.15 -17.21
N TRP A 135 -8.93 -4.89 -16.29
CA TRP A 135 -7.60 -4.55 -15.81
C TRP A 135 -6.71 -5.80 -15.70
N ASP A 136 -5.64 -5.83 -16.50
CA ASP A 136 -4.65 -6.92 -16.52
C ASP A 136 -3.37 -6.58 -15.71
N GLY A 137 -3.26 -5.35 -15.21
CA GLY A 137 -2.13 -4.90 -14.39
C GLY A 137 -2.18 -5.42 -12.94
N PRO A 138 -1.22 -5.01 -12.10
CA PRO A 138 -1.06 -5.54 -10.76
C PRO A 138 -2.27 -5.34 -9.86
N ILE A 139 -2.68 -6.40 -9.16
CA ILE A 139 -3.72 -6.40 -8.13
C ILE A 139 -3.16 -6.98 -6.84
N ALA A 140 -3.28 -6.23 -5.74
CA ALA A 140 -3.13 -6.72 -4.38
C ALA A 140 -4.51 -6.91 -3.77
N LEU A 141 -4.81 -8.11 -3.22
CA LEU A 141 -6.07 -8.36 -2.54
C LEU A 141 -5.91 -8.19 -1.03
N SER A 142 -6.80 -7.42 -0.43
CA SER A 142 -6.93 -7.22 1.02
C SER A 142 -8.27 -7.75 1.53
N GLY A 143 -8.26 -8.49 2.62
CA GLY A 143 -9.45 -8.99 3.32
C GLY A 143 -9.19 -10.29 4.06
N ALA A 144 -9.15 -10.26 5.39
CA ALA A 144 -9.10 -11.41 6.30
C ALA A 144 -8.02 -12.47 5.99
N MET A 145 -6.88 -12.07 5.41
CA MET A 145 -5.77 -12.99 5.10
C MET A 145 -4.71 -12.96 6.20
N THR A 146 -4.35 -14.15 6.70
CA THR A 146 -3.41 -14.31 7.82
C THR A 146 -2.40 -15.45 7.65
N ASN A 147 -2.53 -16.26 6.61
CA ASN A 147 -1.70 -17.45 6.39
C ASN A 147 -1.44 -17.74 4.91
N GLY A 148 -0.53 -18.67 4.63
CA GLY A 148 -0.11 -19.01 3.28
C GLY A 148 -1.21 -19.62 2.40
N ALA A 149 -2.13 -20.39 2.96
CA ALA A 149 -3.25 -20.95 2.19
C ALA A 149 -4.16 -19.85 1.64
N GLN A 150 -4.39 -18.78 2.41
CA GLN A 150 -5.17 -17.62 1.97
C GLN A 150 -4.43 -16.78 0.93
N ILE A 151 -3.10 -16.69 0.99
CA ILE A 151 -2.29 -16.08 -0.06
C ILE A 151 -2.43 -16.87 -1.37
N LEU A 152 -2.32 -18.19 -1.30
CA LEU A 152 -2.52 -19.05 -2.48
C LEU A 152 -3.94 -18.91 -3.05
N ALA A 153 -4.96 -18.82 -2.18
CA ALA A 153 -6.34 -18.59 -2.61
C ALA A 153 -6.49 -17.23 -3.33
N ALA A 154 -5.85 -16.17 -2.84
CA ALA A 154 -5.85 -14.86 -3.51
C ALA A 154 -5.23 -14.95 -4.90
N GLN A 155 -4.11 -15.66 -5.05
CA GLN A 155 -3.48 -15.91 -6.36
C GLN A 155 -4.37 -16.75 -7.28
N ALA A 156 -5.01 -17.79 -6.76
CA ALA A 156 -5.93 -18.62 -7.53
C ALA A 156 -7.17 -17.84 -8.03
N MET A 157 -7.60 -16.80 -7.29
CA MET A 157 -8.66 -15.89 -7.72
C MET A 157 -8.20 -14.89 -8.80
N GLY A 158 -6.91 -14.75 -9.04
CA GLY A 158 -6.35 -13.83 -10.02
C GLY A 158 -5.70 -12.56 -9.45
N ALA A 159 -5.49 -12.48 -8.14
CA ALA A 159 -4.67 -11.42 -7.54
C ALA A 159 -3.18 -11.77 -7.66
N ASP A 160 -2.33 -10.78 -7.90
CA ASP A 160 -0.87 -10.96 -7.98
C ASP A 160 -0.22 -10.97 -6.59
N LEU A 161 -0.80 -10.22 -5.66
CA LEU A 161 -0.28 -9.98 -4.32
C LEU A 161 -1.38 -10.13 -3.27
N ALA A 162 -1.00 -10.52 -2.05
CA ALA A 162 -1.83 -10.46 -0.86
C ALA A 162 -1.42 -9.28 0.03
N TYR A 163 -2.39 -8.44 0.41
CA TYR A 163 -2.17 -7.31 1.30
C TYR A 163 -2.64 -7.68 2.71
N MET A 164 -1.70 -7.82 3.63
CA MET A 164 -1.94 -8.33 4.98
C MET A 164 -1.55 -7.30 6.02
N GLY A 165 -2.42 -7.04 6.98
CA GLY A 165 -2.17 -6.12 8.09
C GLY A 165 -2.16 -6.80 9.46
N THR A 166 -3.30 -7.38 9.86
CA THR A 166 -3.54 -7.92 11.21
C THR A 166 -2.46 -8.91 11.67
N ARG A 167 -1.94 -9.73 10.76
CA ARG A 167 -0.88 -10.72 11.07
C ARG A 167 0.40 -10.09 11.60
N PHE A 168 0.66 -8.83 11.28
CA PHE A 168 1.88 -8.13 11.71
C PHE A 168 1.71 -7.37 13.03
N ILE A 169 0.48 -7.16 13.51
CA ILE A 169 0.22 -6.48 14.80
C ILE A 169 0.87 -7.22 15.98
N PRO A 170 0.75 -8.58 16.10
CA PRO A 170 1.32 -9.31 17.23
C PRO A 170 2.82 -9.61 17.11
N THR A 171 3.51 -9.03 16.12
CA THR A 171 4.97 -9.24 15.99
C THR A 171 5.76 -8.45 17.04
N PRO A 172 6.96 -8.90 17.41
CA PRO A 172 7.81 -8.19 18.37
C PRO A 172 8.18 -6.76 17.92
N GLU A 173 8.30 -6.55 16.60
CA GLU A 173 8.68 -5.28 16.00
C GLU A 173 7.55 -4.24 16.03
N ALA A 174 6.30 -4.70 16.13
CA ALA A 174 5.16 -3.78 16.19
C ALA A 174 5.10 -3.12 17.57
N LYS A 175 5.02 -1.78 17.58
CA LYS A 175 4.84 -0.99 18.81
C LYS A 175 3.37 -0.93 19.29
N ALA A 176 2.59 -1.97 19.01
CA ALA A 176 1.23 -2.11 19.50
C ALA A 176 1.23 -2.35 21.02
N VAL A 177 0.24 -1.82 21.72
CA VAL A 177 0.07 -2.11 23.16
C VAL A 177 -0.20 -3.60 23.38
N HIS A 178 0.17 -4.12 24.56
CA HIS A 178 0.14 -5.56 24.81
C HIS A 178 -1.26 -6.17 24.65
N ALA A 179 -2.31 -5.39 24.86
CA ALA A 179 -3.70 -5.82 24.69
C ALA A 179 -4.11 -6.04 23.22
N ASP A 180 -3.35 -5.48 22.27
CA ASP A 180 -3.62 -5.59 20.82
C ASP A 180 -2.82 -6.72 20.16
N LYS A 181 -1.92 -7.37 20.91
CA LYS A 181 -1.09 -8.51 20.48
C LYS A 181 -1.70 -9.84 20.87
#